data_f04aff2dce365f617f489f1726e2106d
#
_entry.id   f04aff2dce365f617f489f1726e2106d
#
_cell.length_a   1.000
_cell.length_b   1.000
_cell.length_c   1.000
_cell.angle_alpha   90.00
_cell.angle_beta   90.00
_cell.angle_gamma   90.00
#
_symmetry.space_group_name_H-M   'P 1'
#
loop_
_entity.id
_entity.type
_entity.pdbx_description
1 polymer ?
#
loop_
_entity_poly.entity_id
_entity_poly.type
_entity_poly.pdbx_seq_one_letter_code
_entity_poly.pdbx_strand_id
1 'polypeptide(L)'
;MFKLVKQLTSLVAMFAVLFAFSTETMAAKKSKTLENTKKRGFVRCGVSQGLPGFSNADESGNWTGIDVDVCRAVAAATLGDATKVKFTPLSAKERFTALTSGEIDILSRNTTWTLSRDADIGLTF
;
A
#
# COMPACT_ATOMS: atom_id res chain seq x y z
N MET A 1 39.88 26.01 -40.02
CA MET A 1 39.49 26.34 -38.63
C MET A 1 37.97 26.50 -38.44
N PHE A 2 37.25 27.29 -39.22
CA PHE A 2 35.80 27.49 -39.09
C PHE A 2 34.91 26.28 -39.28
N LYS A 3 35.26 25.31 -40.12
CA LYS A 3 34.47 24.09 -40.33
C LYS A 3 34.51 23.14 -39.14
N LEU A 4 35.66 23.05 -38.43
CA LEU A 4 35.81 22.19 -37.26
C LEU A 4 34.99 22.71 -36.05
N VAL A 5 34.94 24.02 -35.89
CA VAL A 5 34.17 24.66 -34.80
C VAL A 5 32.66 24.46 -35.00
N LYS A 6 32.15 24.56 -36.23
CA LYS A 6 30.73 24.29 -36.54
C LYS A 6 30.34 22.81 -36.31
N GLN A 7 31.23 21.87 -36.58
CA GLN A 7 30.96 20.46 -36.32
C GLN A 7 30.96 20.14 -34.80
N LEU A 8 31.87 20.78 -34.03
CA LEU A 8 31.92 20.58 -32.57
C LEU A 8 30.67 21.15 -31.88
N THR A 9 30.19 22.33 -32.29
CA THR A 9 28.99 22.94 -31.73
C THR A 9 27.72 22.13 -32.07
N SER A 10 27.65 21.50 -33.25
CA SER A 10 26.54 20.66 -33.63
C SER A 10 26.50 19.35 -32.82
N LEU A 11 27.67 18.76 -32.52
CA LEU A 11 27.76 17.55 -31.68
C LEU A 11 27.33 17.81 -30.23
N VAL A 12 27.77 18.94 -29.66
CA VAL A 12 27.42 19.32 -28.29
C VAL A 12 25.92 19.63 -28.17
N ALA A 13 25.33 20.28 -29.17
CA ALA A 13 23.87 20.54 -29.18
C ALA A 13 23.05 19.25 -29.27
N MET A 14 23.53 18.26 -30.05
CA MET A 14 22.86 16.97 -30.17
C MET A 14 22.95 16.12 -28.89
N PHE A 15 24.07 16.21 -28.14
CA PHE A 15 24.23 15.55 -26.83
C PHE A 15 23.37 16.19 -25.74
N ALA A 16 23.19 17.53 -25.77
CA ALA A 16 22.33 18.24 -24.80
C ALA A 16 20.84 17.88 -24.95
N VAL A 17 20.37 17.61 -26.18
CA VAL A 17 18.97 17.19 -26.43
C VAL A 17 18.71 15.77 -25.93
N LEU A 18 19.70 14.86 -26.01
CA LEU A 18 19.57 13.49 -25.50
C LEU A 18 19.51 13.42 -23.96
N PHE A 19 20.08 14.39 -23.25
CA PHE A 19 20.04 14.44 -21.79
C PHE A 19 18.73 15.04 -21.22
N ALA A 20 17.98 15.79 -22.03
CA ALA A 20 16.74 16.42 -21.61
C ALA A 20 15.54 15.45 -21.56
N PHE A 21 15.67 14.24 -22.11
CA PHE A 21 14.58 13.22 -22.15
C PHE A 21 14.58 12.23 -21.00
N SER A 22 15.45 12.35 -20.01
CA SER A 22 15.69 11.29 -19.00
C SER A 22 15.16 11.57 -17.60
N THR A 23 14.23 12.51 -17.39
CA THR A 23 13.66 12.74 -16.04
C THR A 23 12.14 12.88 -16.06
N GLU A 24 11.43 11.97 -16.69
CA GLU A 24 10.09 11.68 -16.19
C GLU A 24 10.23 10.75 -14.99
N THR A 25 10.55 11.35 -13.85
CA THR A 25 10.32 10.70 -12.56
C THR A 25 8.82 10.42 -12.51
N MET A 26 8.42 9.17 -12.71
CA MET A 26 7.05 8.74 -12.42
C MET A 26 6.78 9.04 -10.94
N ALA A 27 6.27 10.23 -10.66
CA ALA A 27 5.76 10.55 -9.34
C ALA A 27 4.66 9.53 -9.04
N ALA A 28 4.96 8.55 -8.21
CA ALA A 28 4.01 7.53 -7.80
C ALA A 28 2.75 8.23 -7.31
N LYS A 29 1.62 7.94 -7.96
CA LYS A 29 0.33 8.56 -7.64
C LYS A 29 0.07 8.35 -6.14
N LYS A 30 0.05 9.43 -5.37
CA LYS A 30 -0.14 9.37 -3.93
C LYS A 30 -1.39 8.58 -3.58
N SER A 31 -1.24 7.53 -2.79
CA SER A 31 -2.36 6.70 -2.34
C SER A 31 -3.25 7.50 -1.38
N LYS A 32 -4.51 7.69 -1.75
CA LYS A 32 -5.50 8.34 -0.88
C LYS A 32 -5.67 7.61 0.46
N THR A 33 -5.61 6.27 0.43
CA THR A 33 -5.70 5.44 1.63
C THR A 33 -4.57 5.76 2.60
N LEU A 34 -3.32 5.83 2.11
CA LEU A 34 -2.15 6.17 2.93
C LEU A 34 -2.24 7.59 3.51
N GLU A 35 -2.67 8.56 2.70
CA GLU A 35 -2.86 9.94 3.18
C GLU A 35 -3.93 10.01 4.27
N ASN A 36 -5.05 9.34 4.09
CA ASN A 36 -6.14 9.29 5.08
C ASN A 36 -5.70 8.58 6.35
N THR A 37 -4.95 7.48 6.24
CA THR A 37 -4.37 6.76 7.37
C THR A 37 -3.42 7.65 8.17
N LYS A 38 -2.54 8.38 7.51
CA LYS A 38 -1.63 9.34 8.16
C LYS A 38 -2.38 10.49 8.86
N LYS A 39 -3.40 11.06 8.22
CA LYS A 39 -4.24 12.11 8.82
C LYS A 39 -5.01 11.61 10.03
N ARG A 40 -5.51 10.39 9.99
CA ARG A 40 -6.28 9.77 11.08
C ARG A 40 -5.38 9.31 12.25
N GLY A 41 -4.14 8.94 11.96
CA GLY A 41 -3.16 8.54 12.96
C GLY A 41 -3.22 7.06 13.36
N PHE A 42 -4.02 6.23 12.70
CA PHE A 42 -4.07 4.78 12.91
C PHE A 42 -4.52 4.03 11.65
N VAL A 43 -4.10 2.77 11.53
CA VAL A 43 -4.50 1.83 10.48
C VAL A 43 -5.79 1.11 10.90
N ARG A 44 -6.77 1.03 10.03
CA ARG A 44 -7.96 0.17 10.21
C ARG A 44 -7.69 -1.16 9.51
N CYS A 45 -7.60 -2.22 10.28
CA CYS A 45 -7.27 -3.55 9.79
C CYS A 45 -8.43 -4.53 10.00
N GLY A 46 -8.93 -5.11 8.89
CA GLY A 46 -9.89 -6.20 8.92
C GLY A 46 -9.18 -7.52 9.21
N VAL A 47 -9.67 -8.26 10.20
CA VAL A 47 -9.15 -9.56 10.64
C VAL A 47 -10.26 -10.59 10.72
N SER A 48 -9.95 -11.87 11.00
CA SER A 48 -10.95 -12.90 11.26
C SER A 48 -11.65 -12.66 12.58
N GLN A 49 -12.87 -13.20 12.73
CA GLN A 49 -13.69 -13.10 13.96
C GLN A 49 -13.21 -13.99 15.10
N GLY A 50 -12.08 -14.64 14.97
CA GLY A 50 -11.48 -15.56 15.93
C GLY A 50 -10.97 -16.80 15.22
N LEU A 51 -9.68 -16.80 14.90
CA LEU A 51 -8.97 -17.93 14.31
C LEU A 51 -7.64 -18.07 15.05
N PRO A 52 -7.51 -19.06 15.95
CA PRO A 52 -6.30 -19.25 16.75
C PRO A 52 -5.04 -19.33 15.87
N GLY A 53 -3.97 -18.63 16.27
CA GLY A 53 -2.72 -18.50 15.53
C GLY A 53 -2.71 -17.46 14.40
N PHE A 54 -3.88 -17.07 13.88
CA PHE A 54 -4.03 -16.07 12.83
C PHE A 54 -4.53 -14.72 13.37
N SER A 55 -5.74 -14.68 13.89
CA SER A 55 -6.29 -13.50 14.56
C SER A 55 -7.28 -13.93 15.62
N ASN A 56 -6.96 -13.70 16.86
CA ASN A 56 -7.78 -14.02 18.00
C ASN A 56 -7.67 -12.93 19.06
N ALA A 57 -8.79 -12.49 19.61
CA ALA A 57 -8.85 -11.60 20.76
C ALA A 57 -8.96 -12.42 22.04
N ASP A 58 -8.22 -12.03 23.08
CA ASP A 58 -8.42 -12.54 24.44
C ASP A 58 -9.61 -11.86 25.13
N GLU A 59 -9.92 -12.30 26.33
CA GLU A 59 -11.04 -11.76 27.16
C GLU A 59 -10.86 -10.27 27.50
N SER A 60 -9.61 -9.77 27.48
CA SER A 60 -9.26 -8.38 27.68
C SER A 60 -9.31 -7.54 26.41
N GLY A 61 -9.60 -8.17 25.26
CA GLY A 61 -9.66 -7.51 23.95
C GLY A 61 -8.30 -7.34 23.26
N ASN A 62 -7.24 -7.98 23.77
CA ASN A 62 -5.93 -7.96 23.12
C ASN A 62 -5.91 -8.95 21.95
N TRP A 63 -5.56 -8.46 20.78
CA TRP A 63 -5.45 -9.25 19.56
C TRP A 63 -4.07 -9.90 19.42
N THR A 64 -4.05 -11.16 18.98
CA THR A 64 -2.81 -11.94 18.75
C THR A 64 -2.93 -12.78 17.48
N GLY A 65 -1.78 -13.11 16.89
CA GLY A 65 -1.65 -13.98 15.72
C GLY A 65 -1.02 -13.29 14.51
N ILE A 66 -0.66 -14.09 13.50
CA ILE A 66 0.11 -13.63 12.35
C ILE A 66 -0.60 -12.53 11.56
N ASP A 67 -1.92 -12.61 11.37
CA ASP A 67 -2.70 -11.59 10.67
C ASP A 67 -2.66 -10.24 11.42
N VAL A 68 -2.67 -10.31 12.74
CA VAL A 68 -2.57 -9.15 13.64
C VAL A 68 -1.19 -8.52 13.55
N ASP A 69 -0.13 -9.33 13.52
CA ASP A 69 1.24 -8.86 13.44
C ASP A 69 1.56 -8.20 12.10
N VAL A 70 0.97 -8.70 11.00
CA VAL A 70 1.03 -8.03 9.69
C VAL A 70 0.42 -6.61 9.78
N CYS A 71 -0.74 -6.46 10.41
CA CYS A 71 -1.37 -5.14 10.60
C CYS A 71 -0.50 -4.20 11.43
N ARG A 72 0.12 -4.70 12.50
CA ARG A 72 1.06 -3.94 13.34
C ARG A 72 2.30 -3.53 12.56
N ALA A 73 2.85 -4.43 11.72
CA ALA A 73 3.99 -4.12 10.86
C ALA A 73 3.66 -2.99 9.87
N VAL A 74 2.46 -3.02 9.26
CA VAL A 74 2.00 -1.93 8.39
C VAL A 74 1.85 -0.62 9.15
N ALA A 75 1.33 -0.63 10.37
CA ALA A 75 1.23 0.56 11.20
C ALA A 75 2.61 1.12 11.56
N ALA A 76 3.55 0.26 11.96
CA ALA A 76 4.93 0.65 12.23
C ALA A 76 5.59 1.29 10.99
N ALA A 77 5.42 0.68 9.82
CA ALA A 77 5.99 1.19 8.57
C ALA A 77 5.38 2.52 8.09
N THR A 78 4.08 2.73 8.32
CA THR A 78 3.35 3.91 7.81
C THR A 78 3.27 5.06 8.79
N LEU A 79 3.23 4.77 10.10
CA LEU A 79 2.98 5.72 11.18
C LEU A 79 4.12 5.76 12.23
N GLY A 80 5.14 4.90 12.10
CA GLY A 80 6.25 4.78 13.04
C GLY A 80 5.89 4.12 14.37
N ASP A 81 4.70 3.51 14.49
CA ASP A 81 4.22 2.94 15.75
C ASP A 81 3.30 1.73 15.47
N ALA A 82 3.71 0.54 15.91
CA ALA A 82 2.98 -0.71 15.74
C ALA A 82 1.66 -0.77 16.54
N THR A 83 1.47 0.07 17.53
CA THR A 83 0.27 0.12 18.37
C THR A 83 -0.87 0.91 17.71
N LYS A 84 -0.57 1.69 16.69
CA LYS A 84 -1.55 2.52 15.96
C LYS A 84 -2.38 1.70 14.96
N VAL A 85 -3.05 0.67 15.46
CA VAL A 85 -3.95 -0.20 14.69
C VAL A 85 -5.29 -0.31 15.41
N LYS A 86 -6.37 -0.23 14.61
CA LYS A 86 -7.71 -0.61 15.05
C LYS A 86 -8.11 -1.88 14.30
N PHE A 87 -8.36 -2.96 15.02
CA PHE A 87 -8.81 -4.23 14.45
C PHE A 87 -10.33 -4.23 14.30
N THR A 88 -10.79 -4.74 13.14
CA THR A 88 -12.22 -4.94 12.85
C THR A 88 -12.42 -6.41 12.51
N PRO A 89 -13.06 -7.20 13.39
CA PRO A 89 -13.38 -8.58 13.09
C PRO A 89 -14.48 -8.65 12.02
N LEU A 90 -14.21 -9.38 10.94
CA LEU A 90 -15.10 -9.48 9.79
C LEU A 90 -15.38 -10.95 9.44
N SER A 91 -16.58 -11.25 9.01
CA SER A 91 -16.93 -12.54 8.44
C SER A 91 -16.36 -12.72 7.02
N ALA A 92 -16.45 -13.94 6.49
CA ALA A 92 -16.05 -14.23 5.11
C ALA A 92 -16.91 -13.50 4.07
N LYS A 93 -18.14 -13.11 4.41
CA LYS A 93 -19.07 -12.39 3.52
C LYS A 93 -18.81 -10.88 3.52
N GLU A 94 -18.49 -10.32 4.68
CA GLU A 94 -18.37 -8.85 4.89
C GLU A 94 -17.02 -8.28 4.46
N ARG A 95 -15.96 -9.09 4.53
CA ARG A 95 -14.56 -8.64 4.41
C ARG A 95 -14.25 -7.83 3.15
N PHE A 96 -14.79 -8.23 2.00
CA PHE A 96 -14.51 -7.52 0.74
C PHE A 96 -15.32 -6.24 0.64
N THR A 97 -16.57 -6.26 1.09
CA THR A 97 -17.40 -5.04 1.15
C THR A 97 -16.78 -4.00 2.07
N ALA A 98 -16.31 -4.39 3.26
CA ALA A 98 -15.63 -3.50 4.19
C ALA A 98 -14.34 -2.89 3.58
N LEU A 99 -13.59 -3.66 2.78
CA LEU A 99 -12.40 -3.17 2.11
C LEU A 99 -12.74 -2.21 0.97
N THR A 100 -13.67 -2.57 0.09
CA THR A 100 -14.05 -1.76 -1.07
C THR A 100 -14.82 -0.50 -0.71
N SER A 101 -15.60 -0.52 0.38
CA SER A 101 -16.27 0.67 0.91
C SER A 101 -15.32 1.63 1.65
N GLY A 102 -14.10 1.17 1.94
CA GLY A 102 -13.13 1.94 2.72
C GLY A 102 -13.45 1.99 4.22
N GLU A 103 -14.23 1.07 4.75
CA GLU A 103 -14.42 0.88 6.19
C GLU A 103 -13.11 0.44 6.86
N ILE A 104 -12.33 -0.41 6.18
CA ILE A 104 -10.98 -0.79 6.56
C ILE A 104 -9.97 -0.33 5.50
N ASP A 105 -8.72 -0.17 5.88
CA ASP A 105 -7.63 0.25 4.98
C ASP A 105 -6.90 -0.96 4.40
N ILE A 106 -6.79 -2.02 5.18
CA ILE A 106 -6.19 -3.30 4.81
C ILE A 106 -7.03 -4.46 5.36
N LEU A 107 -6.94 -5.58 4.68
CA LEU A 107 -7.55 -6.84 5.10
C LEU A 107 -6.44 -7.88 5.28
N SER A 108 -6.16 -8.28 6.53
CA SER A 108 -5.19 -9.32 6.87
C SER A 108 -5.90 -10.51 7.48
N ARG A 109 -6.11 -11.53 6.67
CA ARG A 109 -6.75 -12.78 7.08
C ARG A 109 -6.60 -13.86 5.99
N ASN A 110 -7.06 -15.08 6.29
CA ASN A 110 -7.08 -16.23 5.38
C ASN A 110 -7.89 -15.96 4.09
N THR A 111 -7.31 -15.22 3.16
CA THR A 111 -7.94 -14.82 1.90
C THR A 111 -7.12 -15.31 0.72
N THR A 112 -7.69 -16.16 -0.11
CA THR A 112 -7.03 -16.68 -1.32
C THR A 112 -7.01 -15.60 -2.40
N TRP A 113 -5.86 -15.37 -3.02
CA TRP A 113 -5.76 -14.59 -4.24
C TRP A 113 -6.37 -15.38 -5.42
N THR A 114 -7.31 -14.80 -6.12
CA THR A 114 -7.91 -15.35 -7.32
C THR A 114 -8.01 -14.26 -8.38
N LEU A 115 -8.02 -14.66 -9.66
CA LEU A 115 -8.14 -13.71 -10.78
C LEU A 115 -9.42 -12.87 -10.66
N SER A 116 -10.56 -13.48 -10.29
CA SER A 116 -11.80 -12.73 -10.12
C SER A 116 -11.73 -11.69 -9.00
N ARG A 117 -11.05 -11.98 -7.91
CA ARG A 117 -10.88 -11.01 -6.81
C ARG A 117 -9.97 -9.85 -7.19
N ASP A 118 -8.94 -10.15 -7.98
CA ASP A 118 -8.01 -9.15 -8.48
C ASP A 118 -8.66 -8.27 -9.57
N ALA A 119 -9.20 -8.91 -10.63
CA ALA A 119 -9.70 -8.23 -11.81
C ALA A 119 -11.12 -7.67 -11.63
N ASP A 120 -12.06 -8.46 -11.06
CA ASP A 120 -13.48 -8.08 -11.01
C ASP A 120 -13.79 -7.19 -9.81
N ILE A 121 -13.13 -7.44 -8.66
CA ILE A 121 -13.34 -6.66 -7.43
C ILE A 121 -12.29 -5.54 -7.32
N GLY A 122 -11.18 -5.64 -8.04
CA GLY A 122 -10.09 -4.66 -8.02
C GLY A 122 -9.29 -4.67 -6.71
N LEU A 123 -9.10 -5.86 -6.12
CA LEU A 123 -8.29 -6.02 -4.91
C LEU A 123 -6.81 -6.15 -5.27
N THR A 124 -5.97 -5.48 -4.51
CA THR A 124 -4.51 -5.67 -4.58
C THR A 124 -4.07 -6.57 -3.44
N PHE A 125 -3.32 -7.62 -3.78
CA PHE A 125 -2.78 -8.61 -2.85
C PHE A 125 -1.28 -8.42 -2.63
#